data_ca90ba0d44f13f6ccaea86a492949776
#
_entry.id   ca90ba0d44f13f6ccaea86a492949776
#
_cell.length_a   1.000
_cell.length_b   1.000
_cell.length_c   1.000
_cell.angle_alpha   90.00
_cell.angle_beta   90.00
_cell.angle_gamma   90.00
#
_symmetry.space_group_name_H-M   'P 1'
#
loop_
_entity.id
_entity.type
_entity.pdbx_description
1 polymer ?
#
loop_
_entity_poly.entity_id
_entity_poly.type
_entity_poly.pdbx_seq_one_letter_code
_entity_poly.pdbx_strand_id
1 'polypeptide(L)'
;MKALVAVKRVIDYNVKIRVKADKTGVETANVKMSMNPFDEIAVEEALRLREAGIVSEIIVVSLGIAQCQETIRTALAMGADRGVLVQTDAELQPLAVAKLLKAVILQENPEIVIIGKQAIDDDCNQTGQMLSALLGWPQATFASKVKIGDGHAEVTREVDGGLETVSIKLPAVITTDLRLNEPRYASLPNIMRAKKKPIVTTTPEALGVDPAPRLVVLKVEEPAKRQGGHKVGSVAELVDKLKTEARVI
;
A
#
# COMPACT_ATOMS: atom_id res chain seq x y z
N MET A 1 0.09 -2.95 -22.11
CA MET A 1 -0.59 -3.72 -21.04
C MET A 1 -1.37 -2.80 -20.12
N LYS A 2 -2.32 -3.35 -19.36
CA LYS A 2 -3.13 -2.65 -18.38
C LYS A 2 -2.56 -2.87 -16.98
N ALA A 3 -2.37 -1.78 -16.20
CA ALA A 3 -1.94 -1.83 -14.82
C ALA A 3 -3.09 -1.47 -13.87
N LEU A 4 -3.22 -2.21 -12.77
CA LEU A 4 -4.13 -1.88 -11.67
C LEU A 4 -3.30 -1.50 -10.45
N VAL A 5 -3.62 -0.35 -9.84
CA VAL A 5 -2.94 0.15 -8.63
C VAL A 5 -3.98 0.31 -7.53
N ALA A 6 -3.77 -0.36 -6.40
CA ALA A 6 -4.61 -0.15 -5.23
C ALA A 6 -4.04 0.97 -4.35
N VAL A 7 -4.92 1.85 -3.85
CA VAL A 7 -4.55 2.97 -2.99
C VAL A 7 -5.43 3.02 -1.76
N LYS A 8 -4.81 3.19 -0.58
CA LYS A 8 -5.52 3.28 0.71
C LYS A 8 -5.52 4.71 1.23
N ARG A 9 -6.68 5.14 1.75
CA ARG A 9 -6.83 6.38 2.48
C ARG A 9 -6.42 6.14 3.93
N VAL A 10 -5.40 6.85 4.40
CA VAL A 10 -4.84 6.71 5.76
C VAL A 10 -4.72 8.08 6.43
N ILE A 11 -4.51 8.11 7.75
CA ILE A 11 -4.14 9.35 8.43
C ILE A 11 -2.79 9.81 7.89
N ASP A 12 -2.68 11.12 7.56
CA ASP A 12 -1.45 11.72 7.05
C ASP A 12 -0.30 11.51 8.06
N TYR A 13 0.86 11.08 7.58
CA TYR A 13 2.02 10.73 8.42
C TYR A 13 2.58 11.89 9.25
N ASN A 14 2.23 13.13 8.92
CA ASN A 14 2.59 14.31 9.72
C ASN A 14 1.65 14.55 10.90
N VAL A 15 0.53 13.83 10.97
CA VAL A 15 -0.45 13.99 12.05
C VAL A 15 0.01 13.21 13.29
N LYS A 16 -0.02 13.85 14.44
CA LYS A 16 0.19 13.14 15.70
C LYS A 16 -1.05 12.33 16.05
N ILE A 17 -0.91 11.02 16.00
CA ILE A 17 -1.97 10.06 16.34
C ILE A 17 -2.37 10.20 17.80
N ARG A 18 -3.68 10.12 18.08
CA ARG A 18 -4.25 10.07 19.42
C ARG A 18 -5.16 8.87 19.57
N VAL A 19 -5.00 8.15 20.67
CA VAL A 19 -5.89 7.04 21.02
C VAL A 19 -7.20 7.63 21.57
N LYS A 20 -8.33 7.04 21.18
CA LYS A 20 -9.65 7.40 21.71
C LYS A 20 -9.71 7.18 23.23
N ALA A 21 -10.53 7.97 23.93
CA ALA A 21 -10.66 7.83 25.38
C ALA A 21 -11.17 6.46 25.83
N ASP A 22 -12.01 5.82 25.02
CA ASP A 22 -12.55 4.47 25.25
C ASP A 22 -11.60 3.34 24.81
N LYS A 23 -10.43 3.67 24.25
CA LYS A 23 -9.41 2.73 23.77
C LYS A 23 -9.88 1.78 22.65
N THR A 24 -10.96 2.10 21.96
CA THR A 24 -11.48 1.28 20.85
C THR A 24 -10.74 1.49 19.53
N GLY A 25 -9.89 2.51 19.44
CA GLY A 25 -9.16 2.85 18.21
C GLY A 25 -8.43 4.18 18.34
N VAL A 26 -8.11 4.78 17.20
CA VAL A 26 -7.49 6.10 17.12
C VAL A 26 -8.51 7.15 16.66
N GLU A 27 -8.27 8.42 17.05
CA GLU A 27 -9.10 9.55 16.63
C GLU A 27 -8.92 9.80 15.12
N THR A 28 -10.02 9.71 14.38
CA THR A 28 -10.04 9.98 12.93
C THR A 28 -10.90 11.18 12.54
N ALA A 29 -11.70 11.71 13.49
CA ALA A 29 -12.56 12.86 13.25
C ALA A 29 -11.71 14.14 13.08
N ASN A 30 -11.96 14.90 12.00
CA ASN A 30 -11.26 16.16 11.69
C ASN A 30 -9.73 16.02 11.59
N VAL A 31 -9.25 14.86 11.23
CA VAL A 31 -7.83 14.57 11.02
C VAL A 31 -7.53 14.63 9.52
N LYS A 32 -6.39 15.23 9.17
CA LYS A 32 -5.92 15.22 7.78
C LYS A 32 -5.69 13.78 7.33
N MET A 33 -6.29 13.41 6.21
CA MET A 33 -6.10 12.11 5.56
C MET A 33 -5.32 12.29 4.26
N SER A 34 -4.57 11.27 3.87
CA SER A 34 -3.77 11.24 2.64
C SER A 34 -3.79 9.85 2.00
N MET A 35 -3.20 9.74 0.82
CA MET A 35 -2.85 8.44 0.25
C MET A 35 -1.74 7.81 1.09
N ASN A 36 -1.79 6.49 1.28
CA ASN A 36 -0.69 5.76 1.89
C ASN A 36 0.62 5.98 1.09
N PRO A 37 1.74 6.35 1.74
CA PRO A 37 2.99 6.66 1.04
C PRO A 37 3.51 5.53 0.15
N PHE A 38 3.36 4.28 0.54
CA PHE A 38 3.74 3.14 -0.29
C PHE A 38 2.88 3.00 -1.55
N ASP A 39 1.62 3.44 -1.48
CA ASP A 39 0.72 3.41 -2.64
C ASP A 39 1.02 4.58 -3.60
N GLU A 40 1.51 5.73 -3.08
CA GLU A 40 2.03 6.81 -3.93
C GLU A 40 3.20 6.34 -4.80
N ILE A 41 4.10 5.52 -4.22
CA ILE A 41 5.19 4.85 -4.95
C ILE A 41 4.64 3.91 -6.02
N ALA A 42 3.58 3.15 -5.71
CA ALA A 42 2.95 2.24 -6.66
C ALA A 42 2.32 2.98 -7.85
N VAL A 43 1.63 4.11 -7.59
CA VAL A 43 1.08 4.97 -8.64
C VAL A 43 2.20 5.53 -9.52
N GLU A 44 3.26 6.06 -8.93
CA GLU A 44 4.42 6.59 -9.67
C GLU A 44 5.07 5.52 -10.55
N GLU A 45 5.22 4.29 -10.05
CA GLU A 45 5.81 3.22 -10.85
C GLU A 45 4.96 2.88 -12.07
N ALA A 46 3.64 2.79 -11.89
CA ALA A 46 2.71 2.58 -13.02
C ALA A 46 2.82 3.70 -14.06
N LEU A 47 3.00 4.95 -13.62
CA LEU A 47 3.20 6.10 -14.50
C LEU A 47 4.53 6.02 -15.27
N ARG A 48 5.61 5.63 -14.61
CA ARG A 48 6.93 5.43 -15.26
C ARG A 48 6.89 4.29 -16.28
N LEU A 49 6.21 3.20 -15.97
CA LEU A 49 5.99 2.11 -16.93
C LEU A 49 5.16 2.55 -18.13
N ARG A 50 4.21 3.46 -17.97
CA ARG A 50 3.46 4.05 -19.08
C ARG A 50 4.33 4.98 -19.91
N GLU A 51 5.14 5.81 -19.30
CA GLU A 51 6.10 6.70 -20.00
C GLU A 51 7.14 5.90 -20.81
N ALA A 52 7.49 4.71 -20.32
CA ALA A 52 8.33 3.75 -21.04
C ALA A 52 7.59 2.99 -22.16
N GLY A 53 6.29 3.26 -22.40
CA GLY A 53 5.48 2.60 -23.43
C GLY A 53 5.04 1.18 -23.10
N ILE A 54 5.25 0.73 -21.86
CA ILE A 54 4.93 -0.63 -21.40
C ILE A 54 3.45 -0.71 -21.00
N VAL A 55 2.98 0.23 -20.18
CA VAL A 55 1.59 0.32 -19.73
C VAL A 55 0.81 1.28 -20.62
N SER A 56 -0.37 0.88 -21.06
CA SER A 56 -1.28 1.71 -21.89
C SER A 56 -2.43 2.30 -21.09
N GLU A 57 -2.86 1.65 -20.01
CA GLU A 57 -3.95 2.10 -19.15
C GLU A 57 -3.62 1.84 -17.68
N ILE A 58 -3.85 2.84 -16.82
CA ILE A 58 -3.66 2.75 -15.36
C ILE A 58 -5.01 2.92 -14.67
N ILE A 59 -5.45 1.87 -13.99
CA ILE A 59 -6.67 1.84 -13.20
C ILE A 59 -6.30 1.93 -11.73
N VAL A 60 -6.90 2.90 -11.02
CA VAL A 60 -6.69 3.05 -9.58
C VAL A 60 -7.91 2.54 -8.83
N VAL A 61 -7.69 1.70 -7.82
CA VAL A 61 -8.74 1.12 -6.99
C VAL A 61 -8.56 1.56 -5.55
N SER A 62 -9.65 1.99 -4.90
CA SER A 62 -9.69 2.20 -3.45
C SER A 62 -10.94 1.54 -2.88
N LEU A 63 -10.83 1.08 -1.63
CA LEU A 63 -11.90 0.39 -0.92
C LEU A 63 -12.17 1.09 0.41
N GLY A 64 -13.45 1.24 0.76
CA GLY A 64 -13.89 1.84 2.00
C GLY A 64 -14.98 2.89 1.82
N ILE A 65 -15.04 3.85 2.73
CA ILE A 65 -16.07 4.89 2.77
C ILE A 65 -16.03 5.80 1.53
N ALA A 66 -17.11 6.53 1.27
CA ALA A 66 -17.23 7.41 0.10
C ALA A 66 -16.04 8.40 -0.05
N GLN A 67 -15.45 8.86 1.06
CA GLN A 67 -14.29 9.76 1.05
C GLN A 67 -13.01 9.13 0.46
N CYS A 68 -12.92 7.81 0.31
CA CYS A 68 -11.82 7.17 -0.40
C CYS A 68 -11.73 7.63 -1.87
N GLN A 69 -12.81 8.20 -2.41
CA GLN A 69 -12.79 8.86 -3.71
C GLN A 69 -11.73 9.98 -3.80
N GLU A 70 -11.46 10.68 -2.71
CA GLU A 70 -10.45 11.77 -2.67
C GLU A 70 -9.05 11.21 -2.96
N THR A 71 -8.73 10.05 -2.39
CA THR A 71 -7.45 9.35 -2.63
C THR A 71 -7.34 8.91 -4.09
N ILE A 72 -8.42 8.37 -4.68
CA ILE A 72 -8.47 8.06 -6.11
C ILE A 72 -8.23 9.34 -6.93
N ARG A 73 -8.87 10.48 -6.59
CA ARG A 73 -8.67 11.75 -7.28
C ARG A 73 -7.22 12.22 -7.23
N THR A 74 -6.51 11.97 -6.13
CA THR A 74 -5.07 12.27 -6.02
C THR A 74 -4.27 11.46 -7.04
N ALA A 75 -4.48 10.15 -7.12
CA ALA A 75 -3.81 9.30 -8.11
C ALA A 75 -4.15 9.69 -9.57
N LEU A 76 -5.42 10.07 -9.84
CA LEU A 76 -5.84 10.59 -11.13
C LEU A 76 -5.15 11.91 -11.48
N ALA A 77 -4.87 12.75 -10.48
CA ALA A 77 -4.13 14.00 -10.64
C ALA A 77 -2.63 13.77 -10.89
N MET A 78 -2.04 12.73 -10.32
CA MET A 78 -0.69 12.27 -10.65
C MET A 78 -0.60 11.81 -12.11
N GLY A 79 -1.69 11.25 -12.66
CA GLY A 79 -1.71 10.88 -14.07
C GLY A 79 -2.52 9.64 -14.43
N ALA A 80 -2.98 8.82 -13.48
CA ALA A 80 -3.78 7.64 -13.77
C ALA A 80 -5.03 7.96 -14.61
N ASP A 81 -5.59 6.97 -15.30
CA ASP A 81 -6.62 7.21 -16.32
C ASP A 81 -8.03 7.22 -15.76
N ARG A 82 -8.37 6.24 -14.94
CA ARG A 82 -9.68 6.11 -14.29
C ARG A 82 -9.61 5.45 -12.93
N GLY A 83 -10.69 5.54 -12.16
CA GLY A 83 -10.78 4.97 -10.83
C GLY A 83 -11.91 3.97 -10.66
N VAL A 84 -11.76 3.08 -9.69
CA VAL A 84 -12.81 2.21 -9.16
C VAL A 84 -12.87 2.41 -7.65
N LEU A 85 -14.04 2.74 -7.13
CA LEU A 85 -14.32 2.80 -5.70
C LEU A 85 -15.18 1.60 -5.31
N VAL A 86 -14.66 0.72 -4.46
CA VAL A 86 -15.48 -0.28 -3.78
C VAL A 86 -15.98 0.34 -2.48
N GLN A 87 -17.18 0.89 -2.53
CA GLN A 87 -17.74 1.65 -1.41
C GLN A 87 -18.35 0.72 -0.36
N THR A 88 -17.90 0.88 0.88
CA THR A 88 -18.45 0.19 2.06
C THR A 88 -18.11 0.95 3.33
N ASP A 89 -18.98 0.88 4.32
CA ASP A 89 -18.74 1.39 5.68
C ASP A 89 -18.19 0.30 6.62
N ALA A 90 -18.07 -0.95 6.13
CA ALA A 90 -17.48 -2.04 6.89
C ALA A 90 -15.99 -1.80 7.14
N GLU A 91 -15.52 -2.18 8.32
CA GLU A 91 -14.08 -2.23 8.62
C GLU A 91 -13.43 -3.35 7.80
N LEU A 92 -12.54 -2.96 6.90
CA LEU A 92 -11.89 -3.89 5.97
C LEU A 92 -10.56 -4.38 6.55
N GLN A 93 -10.45 -5.69 6.75
CA GLN A 93 -9.20 -6.36 7.11
C GLN A 93 -8.46 -6.86 5.84
N PRO A 94 -7.15 -7.13 5.90
CA PRO A 94 -6.34 -7.45 4.71
C PRO A 94 -6.91 -8.55 3.82
N LEU A 95 -7.48 -9.62 4.40
CA LEU A 95 -8.08 -10.71 3.61
C LEU A 95 -9.36 -10.27 2.88
N ALA A 96 -10.20 -9.44 3.50
CA ALA A 96 -11.39 -8.88 2.85
C ALA A 96 -10.97 -7.96 1.70
N VAL A 97 -9.97 -7.10 1.93
CA VAL A 97 -9.38 -6.24 0.89
C VAL A 97 -8.85 -7.08 -0.28
N ALA A 98 -8.09 -8.14 -0.01
CA ALA A 98 -7.55 -9.02 -1.06
C ALA A 98 -8.66 -9.71 -1.88
N LYS A 99 -9.75 -10.14 -1.24
CA LYS A 99 -10.91 -10.73 -1.94
C LYS A 99 -11.64 -9.72 -2.82
N LEU A 100 -11.85 -8.50 -2.33
CA LEU A 100 -12.48 -7.42 -3.07
C LEU A 100 -11.61 -7.00 -4.26
N LEU A 101 -10.30 -6.84 -4.05
CA LEU A 101 -9.35 -6.55 -5.13
C LEU A 101 -9.36 -7.66 -6.18
N LYS A 102 -9.37 -8.94 -5.77
CA LYS A 102 -9.50 -10.06 -6.71
C LYS A 102 -10.74 -9.92 -7.58
N ALA A 103 -11.90 -9.60 -7.00
CA ALA A 103 -13.14 -9.46 -7.77
C ALA A 103 -13.04 -8.33 -8.81
N VAL A 104 -12.47 -7.17 -8.43
CA VAL A 104 -12.21 -6.07 -9.37
C VAL A 104 -11.20 -6.47 -10.45
N ILE A 105 -10.12 -7.16 -10.09
CA ILE A 105 -9.09 -7.63 -11.02
C ILE A 105 -9.66 -8.57 -12.07
N LEU A 106 -10.55 -9.48 -11.69
CA LEU A 106 -11.21 -10.40 -12.62
C LEU A 106 -12.14 -9.68 -13.60
N GLN A 107 -12.75 -8.55 -13.21
CA GLN A 107 -13.56 -7.71 -14.09
C GLN A 107 -12.70 -6.85 -15.03
N GLU A 108 -11.62 -6.28 -14.50
CA GLU A 108 -10.76 -5.34 -15.21
C GLU A 108 -9.70 -6.02 -16.08
N ASN A 109 -9.31 -7.23 -15.75
CA ASN A 109 -8.33 -8.07 -16.44
C ASN A 109 -6.99 -7.34 -16.71
N PRO A 110 -6.32 -6.80 -15.68
CA PRO A 110 -4.99 -6.21 -15.82
C PRO A 110 -3.92 -7.29 -16.00
N GLU A 111 -2.80 -6.94 -16.61
CA GLU A 111 -1.63 -7.83 -16.70
C GLU A 111 -0.63 -7.62 -15.55
N ILE A 112 -0.75 -6.50 -14.84
CA ILE A 112 0.08 -6.23 -13.65
C ILE A 112 -0.75 -5.52 -12.57
N VAL A 113 -0.55 -5.94 -11.33
CA VAL A 113 -1.08 -5.29 -10.15
C VAL A 113 0.09 -4.74 -9.32
N ILE A 114 0.06 -3.44 -9.04
CA ILE A 114 1.09 -2.77 -8.23
C ILE A 114 0.40 -2.15 -7.02
N ILE A 115 0.87 -2.49 -5.83
CA ILE A 115 0.33 -1.97 -4.57
C ILE A 115 1.46 -1.64 -3.59
N GLY A 116 1.21 -0.79 -2.62
CA GLY A 116 2.15 -0.58 -1.53
C GLY A 116 2.42 -1.87 -0.75
N LYS A 117 3.66 -2.09 -0.28
CA LYS A 117 3.98 -3.28 0.51
C LYS A 117 3.16 -3.37 1.79
N GLN A 118 2.83 -2.24 2.39
CA GLN A 118 2.10 -2.10 3.65
C GLN A 118 1.36 -0.77 3.69
N ALA A 119 0.42 -0.63 4.62
CA ALA A 119 -0.22 0.64 4.93
C ALA A 119 0.29 1.15 6.29
N ILE A 120 0.54 2.45 6.42
CA ILE A 120 1.14 3.05 7.62
C ILE A 120 0.21 3.09 8.84
N ASP A 121 -1.07 2.75 8.66
CA ASP A 121 -2.06 2.72 9.74
C ASP A 121 -2.13 1.38 10.47
N ASP A 122 -1.86 0.26 9.78
CA ASP A 122 -1.96 -1.08 10.36
C ASP A 122 -0.68 -1.91 10.26
N ASP A 123 0.24 -1.54 9.38
CA ASP A 123 1.53 -2.22 9.12
C ASP A 123 1.42 -3.75 8.90
N CYS A 124 0.25 -4.25 8.51
CA CYS A 124 0.02 -5.68 8.38
C CYS A 124 0.87 -6.35 7.31
N ASN A 125 1.18 -5.66 6.20
CA ASN A 125 1.99 -6.19 5.07
C ASN A 125 1.48 -7.56 4.56
N GLN A 126 0.17 -7.73 4.39
CA GLN A 126 -0.44 -9.02 4.07
C GLN A 126 -1.25 -9.00 2.76
N THR A 127 -1.80 -7.85 2.38
CA THR A 127 -2.78 -7.75 1.28
C THR A 127 -2.23 -8.24 -0.05
N GLY A 128 -1.02 -7.83 -0.43
CA GLY A 128 -0.40 -8.23 -1.70
C GLY A 128 -0.17 -9.72 -1.81
N GLN A 129 0.37 -10.32 -0.76
CA GLN A 129 0.65 -11.75 -0.70
C GLN A 129 -0.65 -12.59 -0.72
N MET A 130 -1.67 -12.15 0.04
CA MET A 130 -2.99 -12.80 0.02
C MET A 130 -3.65 -12.68 -1.35
N LEU A 131 -3.55 -11.51 -1.99
CA LEU A 131 -4.09 -11.28 -3.31
C LEU A 131 -3.44 -12.19 -4.36
N SER A 132 -2.11 -12.28 -4.36
CA SER A 132 -1.34 -13.16 -5.23
C SER A 132 -1.80 -14.61 -5.08
N ALA A 133 -1.90 -15.10 -3.83
CA ALA A 133 -2.36 -16.45 -3.54
C ALA A 133 -3.80 -16.70 -4.02
N LEU A 134 -4.71 -15.75 -3.79
CA LEU A 134 -6.10 -15.86 -4.23
C LEU A 134 -6.26 -15.86 -5.75
N LEU A 135 -5.39 -15.15 -6.48
CA LEU A 135 -5.37 -15.11 -7.95
C LEU A 135 -4.64 -16.32 -8.55
N GLY A 136 -3.77 -16.98 -7.79
CA GLY A 136 -2.82 -17.97 -8.32
C GLY A 136 -1.75 -17.32 -9.21
N TRP A 137 -1.45 -16.03 -9.00
CA TRP A 137 -0.46 -15.28 -9.76
C TRP A 137 0.88 -15.23 -9.04
N PRO A 138 2.00 -15.14 -9.77
CA PRO A 138 3.30 -14.87 -9.18
C PRO A 138 3.30 -13.52 -8.44
N GLN A 139 4.19 -13.40 -7.45
CA GLN A 139 4.40 -12.17 -6.70
C GLN A 139 5.88 -11.81 -6.60
N ALA A 140 6.16 -10.51 -6.54
CA ALA A 140 7.43 -9.97 -6.10
C ALA A 140 7.16 -8.85 -5.09
N THR A 141 7.62 -9.04 -3.84
CA THR A 141 7.34 -8.14 -2.72
C THR A 141 8.54 -7.25 -2.41
N PHE A 142 8.29 -6.07 -1.81
CA PHE A 142 9.32 -5.10 -1.40
C PHE A 142 10.18 -4.59 -2.56
N ALA A 143 9.56 -4.34 -3.71
CA ALA A 143 10.27 -3.93 -4.92
C ALA A 143 10.99 -2.59 -4.74
N SER A 144 12.28 -2.56 -5.04
CA SER A 144 13.12 -1.35 -5.15
C SER A 144 13.56 -1.08 -6.59
N LYS A 145 13.31 -2.01 -7.52
CA LYS A 145 13.50 -1.83 -8.96
C LYS A 145 12.58 -2.78 -9.73
N VAL A 146 11.97 -2.28 -10.80
CA VAL A 146 11.09 -3.07 -11.67
C VAL A 146 11.50 -2.86 -13.12
N LYS A 147 11.66 -3.95 -13.86
CA LYS A 147 11.81 -3.96 -15.32
C LYS A 147 10.84 -4.96 -15.91
N ILE A 148 10.13 -4.58 -16.94
CA ILE A 148 9.15 -5.45 -17.61
C ILE A 148 9.57 -5.63 -19.07
N GLY A 149 9.56 -6.89 -19.53
CA GLY A 149 9.84 -7.27 -20.90
C GLY A 149 9.52 -8.75 -21.13
N ASP A 150 9.21 -9.09 -22.37
CA ASP A 150 9.03 -10.47 -22.85
C ASP A 150 8.07 -11.33 -22.00
N GLY A 151 6.99 -10.71 -21.49
CA GLY A 151 6.00 -11.40 -20.66
C GLY A 151 6.44 -11.70 -19.23
N HIS A 152 7.55 -11.10 -18.77
CA HIS A 152 8.11 -11.26 -17.43
C HIS A 152 8.34 -9.89 -16.77
N ALA A 153 8.37 -9.88 -15.46
CA ALA A 153 8.87 -8.77 -14.65
C ALA A 153 10.14 -9.23 -13.91
N GLU A 154 11.24 -8.51 -14.12
CA GLU A 154 12.46 -8.61 -13.32
C GLU A 154 12.36 -7.59 -12.19
N VAL A 155 12.30 -8.06 -10.95
CA VAL A 155 12.08 -7.23 -9.77
C VAL A 155 13.21 -7.41 -8.79
N THR A 156 13.90 -6.31 -8.45
CA THR A 156 14.86 -6.28 -7.35
C THR A 156 14.11 -5.92 -6.07
N ARG A 157 14.31 -6.70 -5.03
CA ARG A 157 13.60 -6.66 -3.74
C ARG A 157 14.54 -6.30 -2.61
N GLU A 158 14.04 -5.56 -1.64
CA GLU A 158 14.73 -5.33 -0.36
C GLU A 158 14.49 -6.53 0.56
N VAL A 159 15.55 -7.19 0.99
CA VAL A 159 15.52 -8.29 1.97
C VAL A 159 16.55 -8.04 3.07
N ASP A 160 16.42 -8.70 4.22
CA ASP A 160 17.28 -8.45 5.39
C ASP A 160 18.78 -8.61 5.08
N GLY A 161 19.13 -9.55 4.21
CA GLY A 161 20.51 -9.80 3.78
C GLY A 161 21.03 -8.88 2.67
N GLY A 162 20.20 -7.95 2.13
CA GLY A 162 20.58 -7.05 1.03
C GLY A 162 19.54 -6.99 -0.07
N LEU A 163 19.95 -7.21 -1.32
CA LEU A 163 19.07 -7.15 -2.49
C LEU A 163 18.94 -8.54 -3.14
N GLU A 164 17.72 -8.88 -3.51
CA GLU A 164 17.43 -10.09 -4.28
C GLU A 164 16.73 -9.68 -5.58
N THR A 165 17.13 -10.25 -6.72
CA THR A 165 16.44 -10.04 -7.99
C THR A 165 15.74 -11.32 -8.42
N VAL A 166 14.42 -11.23 -8.64
CA VAL A 166 13.58 -12.33 -9.08
C VAL A 166 12.97 -12.03 -10.44
N SER A 167 12.79 -13.07 -11.27
CA SER A 167 12.05 -12.99 -12.53
C SER A 167 10.72 -13.70 -12.37
N ILE A 168 9.62 -13.01 -12.58
CA ILE A 168 8.26 -13.53 -12.45
C ILE A 168 7.49 -13.36 -13.76
N LYS A 169 6.66 -14.37 -14.09
CA LYS A 169 5.76 -14.29 -15.26
C LYS A 169 4.61 -13.34 -15.02
N LEU A 170 4.17 -12.65 -16.07
CA LEU A 170 2.92 -11.89 -16.06
C LEU A 170 1.73 -12.81 -16.43
N PRO A 171 0.52 -12.58 -15.90
CA PRO A 171 0.18 -11.52 -14.94
C PRO A 171 0.77 -11.75 -13.55
N ALA A 172 1.06 -10.66 -12.81
CA ALA A 172 1.73 -10.73 -11.51
C ALA A 172 1.28 -9.63 -10.55
N VAL A 173 1.54 -9.86 -9.24
CA VAL A 173 1.36 -8.88 -8.18
C VAL A 173 2.74 -8.40 -7.70
N ILE A 174 2.95 -7.09 -7.71
CA ILE A 174 4.17 -6.45 -7.20
C ILE A 174 3.82 -5.57 -6.03
N THR A 175 4.55 -5.69 -4.91
CA THR A 175 4.41 -4.75 -3.80
C THR A 175 5.63 -3.83 -3.72
N THR A 176 5.40 -2.53 -3.51
CA THR A 176 6.43 -1.50 -3.63
C THR A 176 7.04 -1.12 -2.29
N ASP A 177 8.37 -1.00 -2.25
CA ASP A 177 9.11 -0.36 -1.17
C ASP A 177 9.29 1.14 -1.46
N LEU A 178 9.56 1.96 -0.44
CA LEU A 178 9.81 3.40 -0.59
C LEU A 178 11.07 3.72 -1.41
N ARG A 179 11.98 2.76 -1.57
CA ARG A 179 13.22 2.92 -2.35
C ARG A 179 13.02 2.77 -3.86
N LEU A 180 11.83 2.35 -4.32
CA LEU A 180 11.58 2.09 -5.74
C LEU A 180 11.66 3.36 -6.58
N ASN A 181 11.06 4.44 -6.12
CA ASN A 181 11.02 5.72 -6.83
C ASN A 181 10.66 6.88 -5.88
N GLU A 182 10.65 8.09 -6.43
CA GLU A 182 10.19 9.30 -5.78
C GLU A 182 8.91 9.78 -6.49
N PRO A 183 7.75 9.82 -5.79
CA PRO A 183 6.48 10.21 -6.40
C PRO A 183 6.49 11.67 -6.88
N ARG A 184 5.91 11.88 -8.05
CA ARG A 184 5.72 13.23 -8.60
C ARG A 184 4.61 13.99 -7.90
N TYR A 185 4.73 15.30 -7.84
CA TYR A 185 3.65 16.18 -7.39
C TYR A 185 2.65 16.41 -8.52
N ALA A 186 1.36 16.38 -8.17
CA ALA A 186 0.30 16.75 -9.11
C ALA A 186 0.28 18.27 -9.34
N SER A 187 0.33 18.70 -10.59
CA SER A 187 0.18 20.12 -10.94
C SER A 187 -1.27 20.58 -10.83
N LEU A 188 -1.49 21.88 -10.61
CA LEU A 188 -2.85 22.45 -10.56
C LEU A 188 -3.70 22.11 -11.79
N PRO A 189 -3.19 22.21 -13.05
CA PRO A 189 -3.94 21.77 -14.22
C PRO A 189 -4.34 20.29 -14.17
N ASN A 190 -3.47 19.42 -13.68
CA ASN A 190 -3.76 17.99 -13.54
C ASN A 190 -4.81 17.71 -12.48
N ILE A 191 -4.79 18.44 -11.35
CA ILE A 191 -5.84 18.37 -10.32
C ILE A 191 -7.21 18.75 -10.91
N MET A 192 -7.26 19.82 -11.73
CA MET A 192 -8.50 20.23 -12.39
C MET A 192 -9.00 19.20 -13.41
N ARG A 193 -8.09 18.59 -14.18
CA ARG A 193 -8.41 17.50 -15.12
C ARG A 193 -8.90 16.25 -14.40
N ALA A 194 -8.28 15.90 -13.27
CA ALA A 194 -8.63 14.73 -12.46
C ALA A 194 -10.09 14.78 -11.98
N LYS A 195 -10.66 15.96 -11.73
CA LYS A 195 -12.08 16.11 -11.34
C LYS A 195 -13.04 15.55 -12.39
N LYS A 196 -12.67 15.55 -13.67
CA LYS A 196 -13.47 15.09 -14.80
C LYS A 196 -13.22 13.64 -15.19
N LYS A 197 -12.13 13.01 -14.68
CA LYS A 197 -11.82 11.62 -14.98
C LYS A 197 -12.86 10.69 -14.35
N PRO A 198 -13.24 9.59 -15.05
CA PRO A 198 -14.28 8.69 -14.55
C PRO A 198 -13.83 7.94 -13.29
N ILE A 199 -14.75 7.80 -12.35
CA ILE A 199 -14.65 6.88 -11.21
C ILE A 199 -15.93 6.05 -11.21
N VAL A 200 -15.78 4.74 -11.32
CA VAL A 200 -16.90 3.79 -11.18
C VAL A 200 -17.00 3.43 -9.71
N THR A 201 -18.22 3.48 -9.17
CA THR A 201 -18.48 3.03 -7.79
C THR A 201 -19.23 1.70 -7.84
N THR A 202 -18.78 0.75 -7.05
CA THR A 202 -19.38 -0.55 -6.82
C THR A 202 -19.42 -0.85 -5.31
N THR A 203 -20.01 -1.97 -4.92
CA THR A 203 -20.08 -2.39 -3.51
C THR A 203 -19.61 -3.85 -3.33
N PRO A 204 -19.27 -4.29 -2.11
CA PRO A 204 -18.93 -5.69 -1.85
C PRO A 204 -20.02 -6.66 -2.31
N GLU A 205 -21.28 -6.33 -2.12
CA GLU A 205 -22.43 -7.16 -2.49
C GLU A 205 -22.51 -7.31 -4.01
N ALA A 206 -22.31 -6.21 -4.76
CA ALA A 206 -22.29 -6.24 -6.24
C ALA A 206 -21.12 -7.07 -6.78
N LEU A 207 -20.04 -7.18 -6.02
CA LEU A 207 -18.89 -8.04 -6.32
C LEU A 207 -19.03 -9.48 -5.79
N GLY A 208 -20.10 -9.79 -5.06
CA GLY A 208 -20.34 -11.11 -4.46
C GLY A 208 -19.33 -11.47 -3.36
N VAL A 209 -18.78 -10.48 -2.66
CA VAL A 209 -17.76 -10.67 -1.62
C VAL A 209 -18.30 -10.26 -0.26
N ASP A 210 -18.20 -11.15 0.72
CA ASP A 210 -18.46 -10.83 2.12
C ASP A 210 -17.23 -10.11 2.73
N PRO A 211 -17.38 -8.84 3.16
CA PRO A 211 -16.31 -8.05 3.75
C PRO A 211 -16.21 -8.23 5.28
N ALA A 212 -17.02 -9.08 5.90
CA ALA A 212 -17.12 -9.21 7.36
C ALA A 212 -15.74 -9.40 8.01
N PRO A 213 -15.42 -8.64 9.08
CA PRO A 213 -14.18 -8.76 9.81
C PRO A 213 -14.09 -10.11 10.52
N ARG A 214 -12.89 -10.67 10.61
CA ARG A 214 -12.60 -11.94 11.30
C ARG A 214 -11.87 -11.75 12.61
N LEU A 215 -11.26 -10.59 12.82
CA LEU A 215 -10.55 -10.21 14.02
C LEU A 215 -11.29 -9.07 14.71
N VAL A 216 -11.24 -9.05 16.03
CA VAL A 216 -11.80 -7.96 16.84
C VAL A 216 -10.66 -7.32 17.60
N VAL A 217 -10.51 -5.99 17.45
CA VAL A 217 -9.55 -5.21 18.22
C VAL A 217 -10.11 -5.03 19.61
N LEU A 218 -9.47 -5.63 20.61
CA LEU A 218 -9.93 -5.57 22.00
C LEU A 218 -9.54 -4.26 22.67
N LYS A 219 -8.37 -3.71 22.34
CA LYS A 219 -7.83 -2.52 22.99
C LYS A 219 -6.73 -1.89 22.16
N VAL A 220 -6.69 -0.55 22.12
CA VAL A 220 -5.62 0.25 21.55
C VAL A 220 -5.03 1.14 22.65
N GLU A 221 -3.71 1.18 22.79
CA GLU A 221 -2.99 2.00 23.76
C GLU A 221 -1.75 2.63 23.12
N GLU A 222 -1.32 3.76 23.68
CA GLU A 222 -0.02 4.32 23.32
C GLU A 222 1.09 3.38 23.78
N PRO A 223 2.19 3.23 23.01
CA PRO A 223 3.33 2.43 23.44
C PRO A 223 3.94 3.03 24.72
N ALA A 224 4.47 2.17 25.58
CA ALA A 224 5.20 2.62 26.77
C ALA A 224 6.34 3.57 26.37
N LYS A 225 6.52 4.63 27.16
CA LYS A 225 7.64 5.57 26.93
C LYS A 225 8.97 4.80 27.04
N ARG A 226 9.77 4.90 25.99
CA ARG A 226 11.14 4.34 26.04
C ARG A 226 11.96 5.11 27.05
N GLN A 227 12.68 4.39 27.92
CA GLN A 227 13.70 4.98 28.77
C GLN A 227 14.94 5.26 27.93
N GLY A 228 15.65 6.33 28.26
CA GLY A 228 16.93 6.63 27.62
C GLY A 228 17.94 5.52 27.90
N GLY A 229 18.81 5.24 26.92
CA GLY A 229 19.91 4.30 27.12
C GLY A 229 20.99 4.88 28.02
N HIS A 230 21.95 4.03 28.42
CA HIS A 230 23.11 4.44 29.19
C HIS A 230 24.28 4.81 28.25
N LYS A 231 24.91 5.94 28.50
CA LYS A 231 26.15 6.29 27.81
C LYS A 231 27.30 5.48 28.44
N VAL A 232 28.13 4.90 27.60
CA VAL A 232 29.33 4.15 28.03
C VAL A 232 30.59 4.97 27.75
N GLY A 233 31.64 4.75 28.55
CA GLY A 233 32.89 5.50 28.46
C GLY A 233 33.84 4.96 27.39
N SER A 234 33.66 3.71 26.93
CA SER A 234 34.55 3.07 25.96
C SER A 234 33.86 2.01 25.12
N VAL A 235 34.49 1.64 24.00
CA VAL A 235 34.02 0.53 23.14
C VAL A 235 34.06 -0.80 23.89
N ALA A 236 35.10 -1.03 24.71
CA ALA A 236 35.22 -2.24 25.50
C ALA A 236 34.04 -2.40 26.48
N GLU A 237 33.67 -1.33 27.18
CA GLU A 237 32.51 -1.31 28.08
C GLU A 237 31.21 -1.57 27.31
N LEU A 238 31.04 -1.00 26.08
CA LEU A 238 29.89 -1.26 25.23
C LEU A 238 29.77 -2.75 24.89
N VAL A 239 30.86 -3.34 24.41
CA VAL A 239 30.90 -4.77 24.05
C VAL A 239 30.59 -5.65 25.26
N ASP A 240 31.17 -5.34 26.43
CA ASP A 240 30.91 -6.08 27.66
C ASP A 240 29.42 -6.01 28.04
N LYS A 241 28.82 -4.82 28.04
CA LYS A 241 27.39 -4.65 28.34
C LYS A 241 26.49 -5.34 27.33
N LEU A 242 26.83 -5.32 26.03
CA LEU A 242 26.08 -6.03 25.01
C LEU A 242 26.13 -7.56 25.21
N LYS A 243 27.26 -8.09 25.71
CA LYS A 243 27.42 -9.51 26.03
C LYS A 243 26.72 -9.91 27.34
N THR A 244 26.96 -9.16 28.40
CA THR A 244 26.59 -9.56 29.76
C THR A 244 25.18 -9.11 30.16
N GLU A 245 24.80 -7.88 29.83
CA GLU A 245 23.51 -7.29 30.22
C GLU A 245 22.46 -7.51 29.12
N ALA A 246 22.73 -7.06 27.89
CA ALA A 246 21.78 -7.13 26.79
C ALA A 246 21.71 -8.51 26.12
N ARG A 247 22.79 -9.28 26.17
CA ARG A 247 22.94 -10.65 25.60
C ARG A 247 22.53 -10.73 24.12
N VAL A 248 22.99 -9.75 23.35
CA VAL A 248 22.68 -9.65 21.91
C VAL A 248 23.88 -9.96 21.00
N ILE A 249 25.05 -10.14 21.56
CA ILE A 249 26.30 -10.57 20.89
C ILE A 249 27.04 -11.59 21.74
#